data_40350a7a2553d4caaf28404387209af3
#
_entry.id   40350a7a2553d4caaf28404387209af3
#
_cell.length_a   1.000
_cell.length_b   1.000
_cell.length_c   1.000
_cell.angle_alpha   90.00
_cell.angle_beta   90.00
_cell.angle_gamma   90.00
#
_symmetry.space_group_name_H-M   'P 1'
#
loop_
_entity.id
_entity.type
_entity.pdbx_description
1 polymer ?
#
loop_
_entity_poly.entity_id
_entity_poly.type
_entity_poly.pdbx_seq_one_letter_code
_entity_poly.pdbx_strand_id
1 'polypeptide(L)'
;MALKTRFTETFGVEHPIVQGGMMWVGRAELAAAVSEAGGLGIITALTQPTPDDLRREIDRARELTDKPFGVNVTILPSINPPPYQEYAKAIIDSGVKIVETAGSNPEPFLPYYKEAGIKVLHKCTSVRHALKAQKIGVDGVSIDGFECAGHPGEDDVPGLILIPAATRALDIPVIASGGIADARGLVAALALGADGVNMGTRFMCTQESAIHQTVKEQIVANSERATQLIFRTMHNTARVADNEISRKVVEIEKAGGKFEDVKDLVAGARGRRVFEEGDLDAGIWSAGQVQGLIDDIPTCGELVSRMVSEAEALIGQRLASMLG
;
A
#
# COMPACT_ATOMS: atom_id res chain seq x y z
N MET A 1 -23.54 -9.74 5.49
CA MET A 1 -22.96 -10.85 4.66
C MET A 1 -21.50 -10.52 4.38
N ALA A 2 -20.61 -11.50 4.28
CA ALA A 2 -19.19 -11.20 3.95
C ALA A 2 -19.01 -11.17 2.44
N LEU A 3 -18.30 -10.17 1.93
CA LEU A 3 -17.92 -10.08 0.52
C LEU A 3 -16.84 -11.14 0.21
N LYS A 4 -17.26 -12.31 -0.28
CA LYS A 4 -16.35 -13.40 -0.63
C LYS A 4 -15.79 -13.20 -2.03
N THR A 5 -14.46 -13.27 -2.15
CA THR A 5 -13.72 -13.13 -3.40
C THR A 5 -12.56 -14.13 -3.46
N ARG A 6 -11.94 -14.30 -4.64
CA ARG A 6 -10.73 -15.14 -4.78
C ARG A 6 -9.62 -14.69 -3.83
N PHE A 7 -9.51 -13.37 -3.57
CA PHE A 7 -8.53 -12.85 -2.62
C PHE A 7 -8.80 -13.33 -1.19
N THR A 8 -10.04 -13.19 -0.68
CA THR A 8 -10.36 -13.61 0.68
C THR A 8 -10.14 -15.11 0.89
N GLU A 9 -10.43 -15.92 -0.12
CA GLU A 9 -10.20 -17.37 -0.09
C GLU A 9 -8.70 -17.73 -0.16
N THR A 10 -7.93 -17.04 -1.02
CA THR A 10 -6.51 -17.31 -1.20
C THR A 10 -5.68 -16.93 0.01
N PHE A 11 -5.97 -15.77 0.61
CA PHE A 11 -5.18 -15.20 1.71
C PHE A 11 -5.78 -15.45 3.10
N GLY A 12 -6.98 -16.03 3.18
CA GLY A 12 -7.60 -16.43 4.45
C GLY A 12 -8.06 -15.26 5.30
N VAL A 13 -8.51 -14.16 4.68
CA VAL A 13 -9.02 -12.96 5.36
C VAL A 13 -10.54 -12.85 5.20
N GLU A 14 -11.20 -12.13 6.10
CA GLU A 14 -12.67 -12.01 6.12
C GLU A 14 -13.18 -11.04 5.05
N HIS A 15 -12.49 -9.90 4.87
CA HIS A 15 -12.89 -8.83 3.99
C HIS A 15 -11.86 -8.59 2.88
N PRO A 16 -12.27 -8.23 1.66
CA PRO A 16 -11.36 -8.01 0.53
C PRO A 16 -10.68 -6.63 0.61
N ILE A 17 -10.05 -6.34 1.76
CA ILE A 17 -9.41 -5.07 2.08
C ILE A 17 -8.00 -5.32 2.59
N VAL A 18 -7.02 -4.65 2.00
CA VAL A 18 -5.60 -4.69 2.38
C VAL A 18 -5.17 -3.29 2.84
N GLN A 19 -4.47 -3.22 3.95
CA GLN A 19 -3.60 -2.10 4.27
C GLN A 19 -2.21 -2.45 3.79
N GLY A 20 -1.78 -1.87 2.66
CA GLY A 20 -0.50 -2.16 2.04
C GLY A 20 0.71 -1.66 2.84
N GLY A 21 1.88 -2.21 2.52
CA GLY A 21 3.13 -1.77 3.12
C GLY A 21 3.40 -0.28 2.89
N MET A 22 3.74 0.42 3.96
CA MET A 22 4.03 1.85 3.96
C MET A 22 5.24 2.13 4.85
N MET A 23 6.30 2.67 4.28
CA MET A 23 7.53 3.01 5.02
C MET A 23 7.21 3.98 6.16
N TRP A 24 7.70 3.67 7.36
CA TRP A 24 7.50 4.38 8.64
C TRP A 24 6.08 4.29 9.24
N VAL A 25 5.09 3.84 8.48
CA VAL A 25 3.67 3.79 8.85
C VAL A 25 3.20 2.36 9.18
N GLY A 26 3.53 1.38 8.34
CA GLY A 26 3.11 -0.01 8.49
C GLY A 26 3.84 -0.70 9.66
N ARG A 27 3.33 -0.49 10.87
CA ARG A 27 3.83 -1.05 12.14
C ARG A 27 2.83 -2.05 12.72
N ALA A 28 3.23 -2.72 13.78
CA ALA A 28 2.46 -3.78 14.44
C ALA A 28 1.04 -3.33 14.82
N GLU A 29 0.89 -2.13 15.40
CA GLU A 29 -0.41 -1.63 15.83
C GLU A 29 -1.39 -1.47 14.67
N LEU A 30 -0.96 -0.83 13.59
CA LEU A 30 -1.80 -0.62 12.42
C LEU A 30 -2.14 -1.95 11.75
N ALA A 31 -1.13 -2.81 11.53
CA ALA A 31 -1.33 -4.10 10.90
C ALA A 31 -2.27 -5.00 11.71
N ALA A 32 -2.08 -5.08 13.03
CA ALA A 32 -2.95 -5.85 13.91
C ALA A 32 -4.39 -5.31 13.93
N ALA A 33 -4.57 -4.00 14.03
CA ALA A 33 -5.91 -3.39 14.05
C ALA A 33 -6.70 -3.63 12.75
N VAL A 34 -6.02 -3.58 11.59
CA VAL A 34 -6.65 -3.92 10.30
C VAL A 34 -6.99 -5.40 10.23
N SER A 35 -6.13 -6.28 10.73
CA SER A 35 -6.37 -7.73 10.77
C SER A 35 -7.52 -8.09 11.72
N GLU A 36 -7.59 -7.47 12.91
CA GLU A 36 -8.72 -7.63 13.83
C GLU A 36 -10.04 -7.15 13.21
N ALA A 37 -10.00 -6.12 12.38
CA ALA A 37 -11.16 -5.65 11.62
C ALA A 37 -11.54 -6.56 10.44
N GLY A 38 -10.84 -7.69 10.23
CA GLY A 38 -11.12 -8.67 9.18
C GLY A 38 -10.44 -8.40 7.84
N GLY A 39 -9.64 -7.33 7.70
CA GLY A 39 -8.80 -7.06 6.54
C GLY A 39 -7.45 -7.78 6.59
N LEU A 40 -6.56 -7.47 5.67
CA LEU A 40 -5.16 -7.87 5.69
C LEU A 40 -4.28 -6.68 6.08
N GLY A 41 -3.81 -6.66 7.31
CA GLY A 41 -2.81 -5.69 7.77
C GLY A 41 -1.39 -6.12 7.40
N ILE A 42 -0.54 -5.16 7.05
CA ILE A 42 0.82 -5.42 6.55
C ILE A 42 1.85 -4.61 7.33
N ILE A 43 2.79 -5.30 7.98
CA ILE A 43 3.99 -4.69 8.58
C ILE A 43 5.01 -4.39 7.48
N THR A 44 5.65 -3.23 7.51
CA THR A 44 6.70 -2.88 6.56
C THR A 44 8.08 -3.26 7.12
N ALA A 45 8.70 -4.29 6.54
CA ALA A 45 9.97 -4.85 7.03
C ALA A 45 11.08 -3.81 7.14
N LEU A 46 11.28 -2.99 6.10
CA LEU A 46 12.37 -2.02 6.05
C LEU A 46 12.15 -0.77 6.92
N THR A 47 11.01 -0.64 7.57
CA THR A 47 10.82 0.31 8.68
C THR A 47 11.65 -0.11 9.90
N GLN A 48 11.93 -1.39 10.03
CA GLN A 48 12.73 -1.96 11.10
C GLN A 48 14.22 -1.90 10.72
N PRO A 49 15.09 -1.36 11.56
CA PRO A 49 16.51 -1.17 11.23
C PRO A 49 17.28 -2.46 10.93
N THR A 50 16.89 -3.57 11.57
CA THR A 50 17.54 -4.87 11.41
C THR A 50 16.52 -5.99 11.27
N PRO A 51 16.91 -7.17 10.73
CA PRO A 51 16.05 -8.37 10.72
C PRO A 51 15.57 -8.80 12.12
N ASP A 52 16.37 -8.60 13.16
CA ASP A 52 15.97 -8.90 14.53
C ASP A 52 14.93 -7.90 15.07
N ASP A 53 15.04 -6.62 14.67
CA ASP A 53 13.97 -5.65 14.94
C ASP A 53 12.67 -6.04 14.26
N LEU A 54 12.74 -6.57 13.03
CA LEU A 54 11.57 -7.10 12.34
C LEU A 54 10.95 -8.29 13.09
N ARG A 55 11.75 -9.23 13.61
CA ARG A 55 11.22 -10.34 14.43
C ARG A 55 10.46 -9.80 15.63
N ARG A 56 11.02 -8.84 16.37
CA ARG A 56 10.35 -8.20 17.50
C ARG A 56 9.04 -7.49 17.10
N GLU A 57 9.01 -6.85 15.95
CA GLU A 57 7.81 -6.18 15.46
C GLU A 57 6.72 -7.19 15.05
N ILE A 58 7.09 -8.32 14.46
CA ILE A 58 6.19 -9.43 14.16
C ILE A 58 5.62 -10.04 15.45
N ASP A 59 6.46 -10.27 16.45
CA ASP A 59 6.03 -10.82 17.75
C ASP A 59 5.06 -9.85 18.44
N ARG A 60 5.35 -8.56 18.39
CA ARG A 60 4.47 -7.51 18.91
C ARG A 60 3.11 -7.47 18.21
N ALA A 61 3.06 -7.69 16.89
CA ALA A 61 1.79 -7.82 16.18
C ALA A 61 0.99 -9.06 16.64
N ARG A 62 1.67 -10.17 16.93
CA ARG A 62 1.02 -11.38 17.47
C ARG A 62 0.47 -11.23 18.89
N GLU A 63 1.07 -10.35 19.69
CA GLU A 63 0.51 -9.99 20.99
C GLU A 63 -0.79 -9.20 20.87
N LEU A 64 -1.02 -8.54 19.72
CA LEU A 64 -2.16 -7.68 19.45
C LEU A 64 -3.27 -8.36 18.65
N THR A 65 -2.96 -9.45 17.91
CA THR A 65 -3.93 -10.16 17.05
C THR A 65 -3.56 -11.62 16.82
N ASP A 66 -4.58 -12.49 16.85
CA ASP A 66 -4.49 -13.88 16.37
C ASP A 66 -4.90 -14.01 14.88
N LYS A 67 -5.32 -12.91 14.24
CA LYS A 67 -5.76 -12.90 12.84
C LYS A 67 -4.55 -12.90 11.88
N PRO A 68 -4.75 -13.35 10.62
CA PRO A 68 -3.71 -13.28 9.60
C PRO A 68 -3.25 -11.84 9.34
N PHE A 69 -1.95 -11.63 9.34
CA PHE A 69 -1.31 -10.40 8.86
C PHE A 69 -0.11 -10.76 7.98
N GLY A 70 0.36 -9.78 7.20
CA GLY A 70 1.48 -9.96 6.30
C GLY A 70 2.67 -9.06 6.64
N VAL A 71 3.76 -9.28 5.90
CA VAL A 71 4.96 -8.44 5.96
C VAL A 71 5.31 -7.97 4.56
N ASN A 72 5.53 -6.65 4.40
CA ASN A 72 5.97 -6.06 3.15
C ASN A 72 7.50 -6.06 3.06
N VAL A 73 8.02 -6.46 1.90
CA VAL A 73 9.43 -6.29 1.51
C VAL A 73 9.49 -5.53 0.19
N THR A 74 9.91 -4.27 0.25
CA THR A 74 10.10 -3.44 -0.94
C THR A 74 11.53 -3.55 -1.43
N ILE A 75 11.72 -4.12 -2.62
CA ILE A 75 13.03 -4.37 -3.22
C ILE A 75 13.32 -3.23 -4.19
N LEU A 76 14.13 -2.26 -3.78
CA LEU A 76 14.52 -1.12 -4.61
C LEU A 76 16.03 -1.14 -4.89
N PRO A 77 16.47 -0.68 -6.07
CA PRO A 77 17.87 -0.37 -6.30
C PRO A 77 18.35 0.64 -5.26
N SER A 78 19.47 0.34 -4.61
CA SER A 78 20.06 1.19 -3.57
C SER A 78 21.58 1.12 -3.66
N ILE A 79 22.23 2.24 -3.30
CA ILE A 79 23.71 2.30 -3.18
C ILE A 79 24.17 1.32 -2.08
N ASN A 80 23.41 1.25 -1.00
CA ASN A 80 23.63 0.32 0.11
C ASN A 80 22.35 -0.53 0.28
N PRO A 81 22.20 -1.64 -0.47
CA PRO A 81 21.00 -2.45 -0.40
C PRO A 81 20.87 -3.08 1.00
N PRO A 82 19.65 -3.08 1.57
CA PRO A 82 19.37 -3.83 2.79
C PRO A 82 19.70 -5.32 2.62
N PRO A 83 20.00 -6.04 3.71
CA PRO A 83 20.26 -7.48 3.65
C PRO A 83 18.94 -8.25 3.42
N TYR A 84 18.37 -8.14 2.21
CA TYR A 84 17.06 -8.69 1.86
C TYR A 84 16.90 -10.17 2.19
N GLN A 85 17.97 -10.97 2.02
CA GLN A 85 17.96 -12.41 2.34
C GLN A 85 17.75 -12.66 3.84
N GLU A 86 18.38 -11.83 4.69
CA GLU A 86 18.23 -11.93 6.14
C GLU A 86 16.83 -11.48 6.60
N TYR A 87 16.26 -10.45 5.97
CA TYR A 87 14.85 -10.08 6.19
C TYR A 87 13.90 -11.18 5.75
N ALA A 88 14.10 -11.78 4.57
CA ALA A 88 13.30 -12.92 4.12
C ALA A 88 13.40 -14.11 5.10
N LYS A 89 14.60 -14.41 5.58
CA LYS A 89 14.81 -15.45 6.60
C LYS A 89 14.08 -15.11 7.91
N ALA A 90 14.15 -13.87 8.37
CA ALA A 90 13.44 -13.42 9.57
C ALA A 90 11.92 -13.63 9.45
N ILE A 91 11.35 -13.31 8.29
CA ILE A 91 9.92 -13.52 8.00
C ILE A 91 9.57 -15.02 8.06
N ILE A 92 10.37 -15.86 7.39
CA ILE A 92 10.16 -17.31 7.34
C ILE A 92 10.26 -17.92 8.75
N ASP A 93 11.33 -17.62 9.46
CA ASP A 93 11.59 -18.14 10.82
C ASP A 93 10.49 -17.70 11.80
N SER A 94 9.94 -16.50 11.61
CA SER A 94 8.81 -16.01 12.40
C SER A 94 7.48 -16.66 12.03
N GLY A 95 7.39 -17.53 11.03
CA GLY A 95 6.16 -18.25 10.68
C GLY A 95 5.04 -17.40 10.11
N VAL A 96 5.33 -16.20 9.62
CA VAL A 96 4.38 -15.36 8.86
C VAL A 96 3.92 -16.11 7.62
N LYS A 97 2.64 -15.99 7.24
CA LYS A 97 2.04 -16.73 6.13
C LYS A 97 1.77 -15.90 4.89
N ILE A 98 1.92 -14.61 4.96
CA ILE A 98 1.64 -13.68 3.86
C ILE A 98 2.78 -12.68 3.73
N VAL A 99 3.30 -12.54 2.50
CA VAL A 99 4.30 -11.53 2.16
C VAL A 99 3.77 -10.64 1.04
N GLU A 100 3.80 -9.34 1.23
CA GLU A 100 3.65 -8.37 0.15
C GLU A 100 5.04 -8.00 -0.37
N THR A 101 5.27 -8.12 -1.67
CA THR A 101 6.51 -7.65 -2.31
C THR A 101 6.22 -6.47 -3.22
N ALA A 102 7.16 -5.52 -3.31
CA ALA A 102 7.05 -4.33 -4.14
C ALA A 102 8.40 -3.96 -4.78
N GLY A 103 8.38 -3.11 -5.79
CA GLY A 103 9.57 -2.64 -6.48
C GLY A 103 10.08 -3.63 -7.52
N SER A 104 11.28 -4.16 -7.34
CA SER A 104 11.92 -5.07 -8.28
C SER A 104 11.33 -6.49 -8.23
N ASN A 105 11.73 -7.31 -9.21
CA ASN A 105 11.30 -8.69 -9.36
C ASN A 105 11.56 -9.55 -8.11
N PRO A 106 10.53 -10.14 -7.46
CA PRO A 106 10.68 -10.96 -6.25
C PRO A 106 11.15 -12.40 -6.52
N GLU A 107 11.35 -12.78 -7.77
CA GLU A 107 11.68 -14.15 -8.21
C GLU A 107 12.78 -14.83 -7.37
N PRO A 108 13.88 -14.16 -6.95
CA PRO A 108 14.92 -14.78 -6.14
C PRO A 108 14.44 -15.27 -4.76
N PHE A 109 13.36 -14.72 -4.23
CA PHE A 109 12.83 -15.06 -2.90
C PHE A 109 11.66 -16.04 -2.95
N LEU A 110 10.99 -16.18 -4.10
CA LEU A 110 9.78 -17.00 -4.23
C LEU A 110 9.99 -18.48 -3.86
N PRO A 111 11.10 -19.17 -4.23
CA PRO A 111 11.30 -20.55 -3.83
C PRO A 111 11.29 -20.73 -2.31
N TYR A 112 11.95 -19.84 -1.57
CA TYR A 112 12.01 -19.89 -0.10
C TYR A 112 10.64 -19.63 0.53
N TYR A 113 9.88 -18.66 0.02
CA TYR A 113 8.54 -18.36 0.51
C TYR A 113 7.58 -19.52 0.24
N LYS A 114 7.64 -20.13 -0.93
CA LYS A 114 6.82 -21.30 -1.28
C LYS A 114 7.13 -22.53 -0.43
N GLU A 115 8.41 -22.81 -0.19
CA GLU A 115 8.83 -23.91 0.68
C GLU A 115 8.30 -23.72 2.12
N ALA A 116 8.26 -22.49 2.60
CA ALA A 116 7.69 -22.14 3.91
C ALA A 116 6.14 -22.05 3.92
N GLY A 117 5.48 -22.29 2.78
CA GLY A 117 4.02 -22.19 2.65
C GLY A 117 3.50 -20.75 2.76
N ILE A 118 4.32 -19.76 2.40
CA ILE A 118 3.98 -18.33 2.43
C ILE A 118 3.32 -17.94 1.11
N LYS A 119 2.19 -17.24 1.21
CA LYS A 119 1.51 -16.62 0.07
C LYS A 119 2.13 -15.27 -0.27
N VAL A 120 2.33 -15.00 -1.56
CA VAL A 120 2.98 -13.78 -2.02
C VAL A 120 1.98 -12.91 -2.82
N LEU A 121 1.75 -11.68 -2.32
CA LEU A 121 1.05 -10.61 -3.03
C LEU A 121 2.11 -9.66 -3.61
N HIS A 122 2.17 -9.49 -4.94
CA HIS A 122 3.16 -8.61 -5.56
C HIS A 122 2.53 -7.33 -6.11
N LYS A 123 3.14 -6.17 -5.79
CA LYS A 123 2.68 -4.87 -6.30
C LYS A 123 3.24 -4.61 -7.69
N CYS A 124 2.36 -4.21 -8.61
CA CYS A 124 2.68 -3.91 -9.99
C CYS A 124 2.02 -2.60 -10.43
N THR A 125 2.64 -1.90 -11.37
CA THR A 125 2.14 -0.65 -11.95
C THR A 125 1.72 -0.80 -13.42
N SER A 126 1.83 -2.00 -13.99
CA SER A 126 1.42 -2.28 -15.37
C SER A 126 1.00 -3.74 -15.56
N VAL A 127 0.14 -3.98 -16.56
CA VAL A 127 -0.30 -5.34 -16.95
C VAL A 127 0.89 -6.22 -17.33
N ARG A 128 1.89 -5.67 -18.00
CA ARG A 128 3.11 -6.40 -18.36
C ARG A 128 3.86 -6.93 -17.15
N HIS A 129 4.01 -6.12 -16.10
CA HIS A 129 4.67 -6.54 -14.86
C HIS A 129 3.82 -7.55 -14.11
N ALA A 130 2.50 -7.38 -14.10
CA ALA A 130 1.57 -8.30 -13.47
C ALA A 130 1.57 -9.69 -14.12
N LEU A 131 1.60 -9.78 -15.46
CA LEU A 131 1.76 -11.03 -16.20
C LEU A 131 3.09 -11.72 -15.88
N LYS A 132 4.19 -10.96 -15.76
CA LYS A 132 5.47 -11.53 -15.33
C LYS A 132 5.38 -12.06 -13.91
N ALA A 133 4.76 -11.32 -12.99
CA ALA A 133 4.57 -11.74 -11.61
C ALA A 133 3.76 -13.05 -11.52
N GLN A 134 2.65 -13.16 -12.26
CA GLN A 134 1.90 -14.42 -12.38
C GLN A 134 2.77 -15.57 -12.90
N LYS A 135 3.55 -15.32 -13.97
CA LYS A 135 4.41 -16.34 -14.58
C LYS A 135 5.47 -16.89 -13.64
N ILE A 136 6.07 -16.05 -12.79
CA ILE A 136 7.04 -16.49 -11.78
C ILE A 136 6.37 -17.12 -10.56
N GLY A 137 5.03 -17.02 -10.45
CA GLY A 137 4.20 -17.79 -9.54
C GLY A 137 3.94 -17.10 -8.22
N VAL A 138 3.67 -15.80 -8.21
CA VAL A 138 3.04 -15.13 -7.05
C VAL A 138 1.59 -15.58 -6.90
N ASP A 139 1.02 -15.47 -5.70
CA ASP A 139 -0.34 -15.91 -5.40
C ASP A 139 -1.41 -14.85 -5.68
N GLY A 140 -1.01 -13.59 -5.83
CA GLY A 140 -1.88 -12.46 -6.18
C GLY A 140 -1.07 -11.23 -6.60
N VAL A 141 -1.74 -10.29 -7.25
CA VAL A 141 -1.15 -9.02 -7.69
C VAL A 141 -1.95 -7.85 -7.12
N SER A 142 -1.26 -6.88 -6.52
CA SER A 142 -1.82 -5.56 -6.23
C SER A 142 -1.44 -4.62 -7.38
N ILE A 143 -2.43 -4.10 -8.10
CA ILE A 143 -2.20 -3.24 -9.27
C ILE A 143 -2.40 -1.78 -8.90
N ASP A 144 -1.35 -0.98 -8.98
CA ASP A 144 -1.32 0.41 -8.54
C ASP A 144 -1.68 1.35 -9.71
N GLY A 145 -2.85 2.00 -9.65
CA GLY A 145 -3.24 3.06 -10.59
C GLY A 145 -2.42 4.34 -10.41
N PHE A 146 -2.43 5.21 -11.42
CA PHE A 146 -1.69 6.47 -11.43
C PHE A 146 -1.96 7.38 -10.22
N GLU A 147 -3.15 7.31 -9.65
CA GLU A 147 -3.60 8.07 -8.48
C GLU A 147 -2.98 7.63 -7.15
N CYS A 148 -2.24 6.52 -7.11
CA CYS A 148 -1.64 6.00 -5.90
C CYS A 148 -0.51 6.88 -5.37
N ALA A 149 -0.20 6.74 -4.08
CA ALA A 149 0.98 7.31 -3.44
C ALA A 149 2.24 6.48 -3.76
N GLY A 150 3.41 7.06 -3.58
CA GLY A 150 4.68 6.41 -3.86
C GLY A 150 4.93 6.30 -5.37
N HIS A 151 5.31 5.14 -5.87
CA HIS A 151 5.73 4.94 -7.26
C HIS A 151 4.60 4.38 -8.15
N PRO A 152 3.82 5.24 -8.84
CA PRO A 152 2.70 4.80 -9.70
C PRO A 152 3.17 4.21 -11.05
N GLY A 153 4.46 4.14 -11.30
CA GLY A 153 5.03 3.82 -12.62
C GLY A 153 5.15 5.04 -13.53
N GLU A 154 5.55 4.80 -14.79
CA GLU A 154 5.86 5.86 -15.75
C GLU A 154 4.78 6.03 -16.84
N ASP A 155 3.78 5.13 -16.87
CA ASP A 155 2.81 5.07 -17.98
C ASP A 155 1.56 5.96 -17.73
N ASP A 156 1.42 6.56 -16.54
CA ASP A 156 0.33 7.45 -16.12
C ASP A 156 -1.09 6.85 -16.34
N VAL A 157 -1.23 5.52 -16.23
CA VAL A 157 -2.52 4.84 -16.46
C VAL A 157 -3.35 4.84 -15.17
N PRO A 158 -4.53 5.51 -15.17
CA PRO A 158 -5.40 5.54 -13.99
C PRO A 158 -6.03 4.18 -13.71
N GLY A 159 -6.38 3.95 -12.45
CA GLY A 159 -6.98 2.70 -11.97
C GLY A 159 -8.22 2.27 -12.74
N LEU A 160 -9.07 3.21 -13.15
CA LEU A 160 -10.28 2.93 -13.94
C LEU A 160 -9.99 2.19 -15.25
N ILE A 161 -8.81 2.36 -15.82
CA ILE A 161 -8.35 1.67 -17.05
C ILE A 161 -7.46 0.49 -16.72
N LEU A 162 -6.52 0.67 -15.78
CA LEU A 162 -5.51 -0.32 -15.46
C LEU A 162 -6.11 -1.58 -14.80
N ILE A 163 -7.07 -1.40 -13.87
CA ILE A 163 -7.71 -2.50 -13.15
C ILE A 163 -8.39 -3.48 -14.11
N PRO A 164 -9.36 -3.04 -14.97
CA PRO A 164 -10.02 -3.98 -15.90
C PRO A 164 -9.08 -4.53 -16.97
N ALA A 165 -8.01 -3.83 -17.32
CA ALA A 165 -6.97 -4.38 -18.21
C ALA A 165 -6.19 -5.52 -17.53
N ALA A 166 -5.85 -5.37 -16.25
CA ALA A 166 -5.16 -6.40 -15.46
C ALA A 166 -6.07 -7.62 -15.21
N THR A 167 -7.32 -7.41 -14.78
CA THR A 167 -8.25 -8.49 -14.46
C THR A 167 -8.63 -9.36 -15.67
N ARG A 168 -8.61 -8.78 -16.88
CA ARG A 168 -8.78 -9.57 -18.12
C ARG A 168 -7.57 -10.41 -18.48
N ALA A 169 -6.39 -10.02 -18.05
CA ALA A 169 -5.12 -10.62 -18.46
C ALA A 169 -4.60 -11.66 -17.47
N LEU A 170 -5.10 -11.66 -16.23
CA LEU A 170 -4.56 -12.45 -15.12
C LEU A 170 -5.58 -13.50 -14.65
N ASP A 171 -5.07 -14.70 -14.32
CA ASP A 171 -5.85 -15.81 -13.75
C ASP A 171 -5.80 -15.83 -12.21
N ILE A 172 -4.84 -15.14 -11.60
CA ILE A 172 -4.68 -15.01 -10.14
C ILE A 172 -5.46 -13.81 -9.59
N PRO A 173 -5.72 -13.74 -8.27
CA PRO A 173 -6.38 -12.60 -7.65
C PRO A 173 -5.71 -11.26 -7.97
N VAL A 174 -6.53 -10.27 -8.35
CA VAL A 174 -6.10 -8.89 -8.64
C VAL A 174 -6.68 -7.95 -7.61
N ILE A 175 -5.84 -7.22 -6.90
CA ILE A 175 -6.20 -6.26 -5.87
C ILE A 175 -6.02 -4.85 -6.44
N ALA A 176 -7.07 -4.06 -6.46
CA ALA A 176 -7.05 -2.68 -6.93
C ALA A 176 -6.36 -1.78 -5.89
N SER A 177 -5.41 -0.96 -6.32
CA SER A 177 -4.66 -0.05 -5.44
C SER A 177 -4.59 1.36 -6.04
N GLY A 178 -4.72 2.36 -5.17
CA GLY A 178 -4.80 3.77 -5.56
C GLY A 178 -6.24 4.29 -5.71
N GLY A 179 -6.50 5.49 -5.22
CA GLY A 179 -7.78 6.18 -5.38
C GLY A 179 -8.95 5.66 -4.52
N ILE A 180 -8.73 4.74 -3.59
CA ILE A 180 -9.79 4.08 -2.83
C ILE A 180 -9.76 4.51 -1.37
N ALA A 181 -10.88 5.05 -0.85
CA ALA A 181 -11.02 5.50 0.54
C ALA A 181 -12.30 5.01 1.23
N ASP A 182 -13.29 4.57 0.50
CA ASP A 182 -14.62 4.24 1.01
C ASP A 182 -15.27 3.06 0.27
N ALA A 183 -16.51 2.73 0.66
CA ALA A 183 -17.31 1.68 0.07
C ALA A 183 -17.56 1.86 -1.44
N ARG A 184 -17.65 3.11 -1.93
CA ARG A 184 -17.87 3.39 -3.36
C ARG A 184 -16.67 2.92 -4.18
N GLY A 185 -15.46 3.21 -3.68
CA GLY A 185 -14.22 2.74 -4.29
C GLY A 185 -14.09 1.22 -4.26
N LEU A 186 -14.45 0.58 -3.14
CA LEU A 186 -14.47 -0.88 -3.02
C LEU A 186 -15.43 -1.51 -4.04
N VAL A 187 -16.67 -1.06 -4.09
CA VAL A 187 -17.68 -1.59 -5.04
C VAL A 187 -17.28 -1.34 -6.49
N ALA A 188 -16.74 -0.16 -6.81
CA ALA A 188 -16.24 0.14 -8.15
C ALA A 188 -15.08 -0.80 -8.55
N ALA A 189 -14.11 -1.05 -7.66
CA ALA A 189 -13.03 -1.99 -7.91
C ALA A 189 -13.52 -3.41 -8.18
N LEU A 190 -14.47 -3.91 -7.38
CA LEU A 190 -15.09 -5.21 -7.57
C LEU A 190 -15.86 -5.27 -8.91
N ALA A 191 -16.58 -4.21 -9.29
CA ALA A 191 -17.28 -4.11 -10.57
C ALA A 191 -16.32 -4.07 -11.77
N LEU A 192 -15.10 -3.56 -11.60
CA LEU A 192 -14.04 -3.61 -12.60
C LEU A 192 -13.34 -4.98 -12.70
N GLY A 193 -13.75 -5.95 -11.85
CA GLY A 193 -13.25 -7.31 -11.84
C GLY A 193 -12.13 -7.57 -10.83
N ALA A 194 -11.76 -6.60 -9.98
CA ALA A 194 -10.80 -6.83 -8.90
C ALA A 194 -11.39 -7.76 -7.82
N ASP A 195 -10.51 -8.45 -7.10
CA ASP A 195 -10.88 -9.37 -6.00
C ASP A 195 -10.78 -8.69 -4.62
N GLY A 196 -10.36 -7.42 -4.58
CA GLY A 196 -10.23 -6.64 -3.36
C GLY A 196 -9.55 -5.31 -3.62
N VAL A 197 -9.28 -4.58 -2.54
CA VAL A 197 -8.65 -3.25 -2.59
C VAL A 197 -7.45 -3.18 -1.66
N ASN A 198 -6.43 -2.43 -2.07
CA ASN A 198 -5.25 -2.11 -1.28
C ASN A 198 -5.22 -0.59 -1.04
N MET A 199 -5.25 -0.18 0.21
CA MET A 199 -5.30 1.22 0.61
C MET A 199 -4.09 1.59 1.46
N GLY A 200 -3.42 2.70 1.11
CA GLY A 200 -2.33 3.29 1.91
C GLY A 200 -2.83 4.52 2.67
N THR A 201 -2.99 5.64 1.96
CA THR A 201 -3.32 6.95 2.54
C THR A 201 -4.57 6.94 3.42
N ARG A 202 -5.60 6.14 3.09
CA ARG A 202 -6.79 5.98 3.94
C ARG A 202 -6.44 5.40 5.32
N PHE A 203 -5.61 4.36 5.35
CA PHE A 203 -5.17 3.75 6.61
C PHE A 203 -4.13 4.58 7.37
N MET A 204 -3.32 5.41 6.67
CA MET A 204 -2.49 6.43 7.35
C MET A 204 -3.36 7.33 8.23
N CYS A 205 -4.58 7.64 7.79
CA CYS A 205 -5.54 8.50 8.45
C CYS A 205 -6.51 7.70 9.33
N THR A 206 -5.97 6.82 10.19
CA THR A 206 -6.69 6.08 11.24
C THR A 206 -6.04 6.30 12.60
N GLN A 207 -6.77 6.01 13.68
CA GLN A 207 -6.28 6.25 15.03
C GLN A 207 -5.06 5.38 15.37
N GLU A 208 -5.04 4.12 14.92
CA GLU A 208 -3.96 3.15 15.19
C GLU A 208 -2.71 3.35 14.35
N SER A 209 -2.77 4.18 13.30
CA SER A 209 -1.56 4.62 12.61
C SER A 209 -0.69 5.44 13.56
N ALA A 210 0.56 5.02 13.77
CA ALA A 210 1.48 5.62 14.73
C ALA A 210 2.08 6.96 14.28
N ILE A 211 1.69 7.48 13.12
CA ILE A 211 2.19 8.77 12.63
C ILE A 211 1.61 9.94 13.44
N HIS A 212 2.35 11.05 13.42
CA HIS A 212 1.97 12.24 14.15
C HIS A 212 0.58 12.76 13.73
N GLN A 213 -0.20 13.24 14.70
CA GLN A 213 -1.59 13.68 14.49
C GLN A 213 -1.71 14.79 13.43
N THR A 214 -0.75 15.71 13.39
CA THR A 214 -0.70 16.80 12.38
C THR A 214 -0.71 16.27 10.95
N VAL A 215 -0.06 15.13 10.67
CA VAL A 215 -0.06 14.53 9.32
C VAL A 215 -1.46 14.01 8.96
N LYS A 216 -2.16 13.39 9.92
CA LYS A 216 -3.53 12.91 9.71
C LYS A 216 -4.50 14.07 9.47
N GLU A 217 -4.39 15.13 10.26
CA GLU A 217 -5.19 16.35 10.11
C GLU A 217 -4.90 17.06 8.78
N GLN A 218 -3.64 17.04 8.33
CA GLN A 218 -3.28 17.59 7.01
C GLN A 218 -3.91 16.75 5.87
N ILE A 219 -3.94 15.41 5.97
CA ILE A 219 -4.61 14.56 4.99
C ILE A 219 -6.10 14.90 4.90
N VAL A 220 -6.77 15.09 6.03
CA VAL A 220 -8.21 15.48 6.08
C VAL A 220 -8.44 16.87 5.49
N ALA A 221 -7.51 17.81 5.69
CA ALA A 221 -7.62 19.17 5.15
C ALA A 221 -7.28 19.26 3.66
N ASN A 222 -6.61 18.27 3.09
CA ASN A 222 -6.13 18.27 1.71
C ASN A 222 -7.25 17.94 0.71
N SER A 223 -7.15 18.51 -0.50
CA SER A 223 -7.92 18.08 -1.66
C SER A 223 -7.18 17.01 -2.47
N GLU A 224 -7.87 16.45 -3.49
CA GLU A 224 -7.28 15.52 -4.48
C GLU A 224 -6.10 16.12 -5.26
N ARG A 225 -5.94 17.43 -5.23
CA ARG A 225 -4.89 18.18 -5.93
C ARG A 225 -3.63 18.40 -5.08
N ALA A 226 -3.68 18.12 -3.79
CA ALA A 226 -2.58 18.39 -2.86
C ALA A 226 -1.48 17.32 -2.91
N THR A 227 -1.07 16.91 -4.12
CA THR A 227 0.06 16.03 -4.38
C THR A 227 0.96 16.58 -5.48
N GLN A 228 2.25 16.19 -5.44
CA GLN A 228 3.23 16.46 -6.48
C GLN A 228 3.80 15.14 -7.03
N LEU A 229 4.14 15.11 -8.32
CA LEU A 229 4.95 14.05 -8.91
C LEU A 229 6.40 14.54 -8.97
N ILE A 230 7.30 13.82 -8.34
CA ILE A 230 8.74 14.06 -8.34
C ILE A 230 9.48 12.93 -9.06
N PHE A 231 10.73 13.14 -9.43
CA PHE A 231 11.64 12.19 -10.12
C PHE A 231 11.17 11.77 -11.51
N ARG A 232 10.28 12.53 -12.15
CA ARG A 232 9.80 12.21 -13.51
C ARG A 232 10.90 12.26 -14.55
N THR A 233 11.79 13.25 -14.46
CA THR A 233 12.95 13.38 -15.39
C THR A 233 13.99 12.28 -15.19
N MET A 234 13.90 11.56 -14.07
CA MET A 234 14.81 10.48 -13.67
C MET A 234 14.22 9.08 -13.92
N HIS A 235 13.04 8.99 -14.54
CA HIS A 235 12.31 7.73 -14.76
C HIS A 235 12.12 6.90 -13.47
N ASN A 236 11.84 7.58 -12.37
CA ASN A 236 11.57 6.99 -11.07
C ASN A 236 10.43 7.75 -10.38
N THR A 237 9.38 8.03 -11.14
CA THR A 237 8.25 8.86 -10.71
C THR A 237 7.69 8.44 -9.36
N ALA A 238 7.59 9.39 -8.44
CA ALA A 238 6.95 9.20 -7.15
C ALA A 238 5.90 10.28 -6.89
N ARG A 239 4.73 9.88 -6.36
CA ARG A 239 3.69 10.79 -5.89
C ARG A 239 3.84 11.01 -4.40
N VAL A 240 3.99 12.26 -4.02
CA VAL A 240 4.16 12.72 -2.63
C VAL A 240 3.17 13.86 -2.32
N ALA A 241 2.99 14.17 -1.05
CA ALA A 241 2.21 15.35 -0.64
C ALA A 241 2.81 16.63 -1.21
N ASP A 242 1.94 17.59 -1.53
CA ASP A 242 2.34 18.93 -1.95
C ASP A 242 2.79 19.73 -0.73
N ASN A 243 4.10 19.87 -0.54
CA ASN A 243 4.72 20.63 0.52
C ASN A 243 5.90 21.47 -0.01
N GLU A 244 6.54 22.26 0.85
CA GLU A 244 7.68 23.09 0.44
C GLU A 244 8.81 22.29 -0.21
N ILE A 245 9.14 21.12 0.36
CA ILE A 245 10.23 20.26 -0.14
C ILE A 245 9.89 19.65 -1.49
N SER A 246 8.67 19.12 -1.66
CA SER A 246 8.26 18.51 -2.93
C SER A 246 8.21 19.54 -4.08
N ARG A 247 7.76 20.77 -3.80
CA ARG A 247 7.79 21.88 -4.78
C ARG A 247 9.22 22.22 -5.18
N LYS A 248 10.13 22.31 -4.20
CA LYS A 248 11.55 22.60 -4.46
C LYS A 248 12.21 21.50 -5.30
N VAL A 249 11.89 20.24 -5.05
CA VAL A 249 12.37 19.13 -5.89
C VAL A 249 11.91 19.30 -7.33
N VAL A 250 10.61 19.58 -7.55
CA VAL A 250 10.05 19.81 -8.89
C VAL A 250 10.70 21.01 -9.59
N GLU A 251 11.01 22.09 -8.87
CA GLU A 251 11.71 23.26 -9.43
C GLU A 251 13.13 22.90 -9.88
N ILE A 252 13.88 22.14 -9.09
CA ILE A 252 15.22 21.68 -9.44
C ILE A 252 15.17 20.78 -10.67
N GLU A 253 14.23 19.82 -10.73
CA GLU A 253 14.04 18.94 -11.89
C GLU A 253 13.72 19.74 -13.17
N LYS A 254 12.81 20.71 -13.09
CA LYS A 254 12.47 21.60 -14.24
C LYS A 254 13.65 22.42 -14.72
N ALA A 255 14.58 22.75 -13.85
CA ALA A 255 15.83 23.43 -14.19
C ALA A 255 16.91 22.48 -14.78
N GLY A 256 16.61 21.19 -14.95
CA GLY A 256 17.55 20.19 -15.47
C GLY A 256 18.44 19.56 -14.41
N GLY A 257 18.08 19.72 -13.13
CA GLY A 257 18.80 19.12 -12.01
C GLY A 257 18.72 17.59 -12.03
N LYS A 258 19.72 16.97 -11.41
CA LYS A 258 19.89 15.51 -11.29
C LYS A 258 19.60 15.04 -9.86
N PHE A 259 19.62 13.73 -9.63
CA PHE A 259 19.40 13.14 -8.31
C PHE A 259 20.34 13.71 -7.23
N GLU A 260 21.61 13.96 -7.58
CA GLU A 260 22.59 14.55 -6.67
C GLU A 260 22.19 15.91 -6.12
N ASP A 261 21.42 16.69 -6.91
CA ASP A 261 20.97 18.03 -6.52
C ASP A 261 19.78 18.00 -5.56
N VAL A 262 19.04 16.87 -5.50
CA VAL A 262 17.85 16.70 -4.66
C VAL A 262 18.02 15.68 -3.54
N LYS A 263 19.08 14.86 -3.55
CA LYS A 263 19.26 13.72 -2.62
C LYS A 263 19.12 14.09 -1.14
N ASP A 264 19.62 15.25 -0.74
CA ASP A 264 19.57 15.71 0.64
C ASP A 264 18.16 16.19 1.05
N LEU A 265 17.36 16.67 0.09
CA LEU A 265 15.98 17.07 0.30
C LEU A 265 15.06 15.86 0.46
N VAL A 266 15.35 14.78 -0.26
CA VAL A 266 14.51 13.57 -0.33
C VAL A 266 15.03 12.43 0.53
N ALA A 267 16.05 12.66 1.34
CA ALA A 267 16.63 11.65 2.24
C ALA A 267 15.55 11.06 3.15
N GLY A 268 15.47 9.74 3.24
CA GLY A 268 14.44 9.03 4.01
C GLY A 268 14.36 9.43 5.49
N ALA A 269 15.49 9.82 6.10
CA ALA A 269 15.51 10.36 7.46
C ALA A 269 14.68 11.64 7.62
N ARG A 270 14.61 12.47 6.59
CA ARG A 270 13.77 13.69 6.61
C ARG A 270 12.27 13.31 6.54
N GLY A 271 11.90 12.40 5.65
CA GLY A 271 10.53 11.88 5.58
C GLY A 271 10.08 11.20 6.87
N ARG A 272 10.99 10.51 7.57
CA ARG A 272 10.73 9.94 8.89
C ARG A 272 10.33 11.02 9.91
N ARG A 273 11.01 12.17 9.93
CA ARG A 273 10.69 13.29 10.83
C ARG A 273 9.29 13.84 10.59
N VAL A 274 8.81 13.87 9.34
CA VAL A 274 7.42 14.25 9.06
C VAL A 274 6.45 13.38 9.87
N PHE A 275 6.65 12.07 9.85
CA PHE A 275 5.76 11.14 10.53
C PHE A 275 5.93 11.09 12.04
N GLU A 276 7.13 11.30 12.57
CA GLU A 276 7.42 11.20 14.01
C GLU A 276 7.24 12.55 14.74
N GLU A 277 7.62 13.67 14.11
CA GLU A 277 7.62 15.00 14.73
C GLU A 277 6.44 15.87 14.28
N GLY A 278 5.76 15.53 13.18
CA GLY A 278 4.65 16.31 12.62
C GLY A 278 5.09 17.57 11.85
N ASP A 279 6.39 17.69 11.56
CA ASP A 279 6.92 18.77 10.71
C ASP A 279 6.67 18.41 9.23
N LEU A 280 5.57 18.92 8.68
CA LEU A 280 5.11 18.59 7.33
C LEU A 280 6.08 18.98 6.22
N ASP A 281 6.98 19.93 6.47
CA ASP A 281 8.00 20.41 5.55
C ASP A 281 9.42 19.90 5.88
N ALA A 282 9.57 18.97 6.84
CA ALA A 282 10.86 18.36 7.14
C ALA A 282 11.44 17.58 5.94
N GLY A 283 10.58 16.96 5.12
CA GLY A 283 10.96 16.15 3.97
C GLY A 283 9.77 15.82 3.05
N ILE A 284 10.03 14.99 2.07
CA ILE A 284 8.94 14.40 1.27
C ILE A 284 8.23 13.29 2.06
N TRP A 285 6.92 13.16 1.87
CA TRP A 285 6.12 12.06 2.41
C TRP A 285 5.04 11.65 1.40
N SER A 286 4.78 10.35 1.32
CA SER A 286 3.89 9.79 0.30
C SER A 286 2.42 10.01 0.69
N ALA A 287 1.63 10.58 -0.24
CA ALA A 287 0.19 10.69 -0.15
C ALA A 287 -0.43 10.54 -1.54
N GLY A 288 -1.52 9.78 -1.65
CA GLY A 288 -2.25 9.61 -2.91
C GLY A 288 -3.28 10.72 -3.15
N GLN A 289 -3.77 10.84 -4.39
CA GLN A 289 -4.85 11.77 -4.72
C GLN A 289 -6.13 11.48 -3.92
N VAL A 290 -6.26 10.27 -3.40
CA VAL A 290 -7.38 9.83 -2.57
C VAL A 290 -7.59 10.64 -1.30
N GLN A 291 -6.60 11.43 -0.84
CA GLN A 291 -6.76 12.31 0.31
C GLN A 291 -7.95 13.28 0.16
N GLY A 292 -8.32 13.67 -1.07
CA GLY A 292 -9.52 14.47 -1.34
C GLY A 292 -10.86 13.75 -1.07
N LEU A 293 -10.82 12.47 -0.68
CA LEU A 293 -12.00 11.68 -0.27
C LEU A 293 -11.94 11.28 1.22
N ILE A 294 -10.95 11.78 1.97
CA ILE A 294 -10.73 11.43 3.38
C ILE A 294 -11.11 12.64 4.23
N ASP A 295 -12.16 12.51 5.01
CA ASP A 295 -12.76 13.58 5.81
C ASP A 295 -12.79 13.29 7.33
N ASP A 296 -12.27 12.10 7.75
CA ASP A 296 -12.26 11.69 9.15
C ASP A 296 -11.02 10.85 9.52
N ILE A 297 -10.82 10.65 10.83
CA ILE A 297 -9.74 9.84 11.43
C ILE A 297 -10.39 8.77 12.34
N PRO A 298 -11.03 7.73 11.75
CA PRO A 298 -11.68 6.67 12.51
C PRO A 298 -10.67 5.67 13.06
N THR A 299 -11.13 4.73 13.89
CA THR A 299 -10.40 3.48 14.14
C THR A 299 -10.41 2.60 12.88
N CYS A 300 -9.45 1.67 12.76
CA CYS A 300 -9.45 0.67 11.69
C CYS A 300 -10.73 -0.18 11.71
N GLY A 301 -11.22 -0.55 12.90
CA GLY A 301 -12.47 -1.28 13.08
C GLY A 301 -13.68 -0.53 12.51
N GLU A 302 -13.84 0.76 12.85
CA GLU A 302 -14.90 1.62 12.32
C GLU A 302 -14.81 1.78 10.81
N LEU A 303 -13.60 2.01 10.29
CA LEU A 303 -13.37 2.18 8.85
C LEU A 303 -13.76 0.93 8.06
N VAL A 304 -13.24 -0.23 8.43
CA VAL A 304 -13.48 -1.49 7.72
C VAL A 304 -14.95 -1.90 7.84
N SER A 305 -15.52 -1.84 9.04
CA SER A 305 -16.94 -2.15 9.27
C SER A 305 -17.87 -1.26 8.44
N ARG A 306 -17.62 0.05 8.42
CA ARG A 306 -18.35 1.03 7.61
C ARG A 306 -18.22 0.72 6.12
N MET A 307 -17.00 0.49 5.62
CA MET A 307 -16.77 0.18 4.20
C MET A 307 -17.52 -1.08 3.76
N VAL A 308 -17.50 -2.14 4.57
CA VAL A 308 -18.17 -3.40 4.23
C VAL A 308 -19.70 -3.24 4.26
N SER A 309 -20.25 -2.65 5.32
CA SER A 309 -21.70 -2.47 5.43
C SER A 309 -22.29 -1.56 4.35
N GLU A 310 -21.59 -0.47 4.04
CA GLU A 310 -21.99 0.44 2.95
C GLU A 310 -21.81 -0.20 1.58
N ALA A 311 -20.77 -1.02 1.35
CA ALA A 311 -20.61 -1.77 0.11
C ALA A 311 -21.74 -2.76 -0.11
N GLU A 312 -22.15 -3.50 0.91
CA GLU A 312 -23.32 -4.39 0.87
C GLU A 312 -24.60 -3.62 0.53
N ALA A 313 -24.82 -2.45 1.13
CA ALA A 313 -25.97 -1.59 0.84
C ALA A 313 -25.93 -1.03 -0.59
N LEU A 314 -24.75 -0.62 -1.08
CA LEU A 314 -24.58 -0.16 -2.45
C LEU A 314 -24.91 -1.26 -3.46
N ILE A 315 -24.43 -2.48 -3.26
CA ILE A 315 -24.69 -3.62 -4.15
C ILE A 315 -26.14 -4.06 -4.06
N GLY A 316 -26.65 -4.31 -2.84
CA GLY A 316 -27.93 -4.94 -2.62
C GLY A 316 -29.14 -4.01 -2.74
N GLN A 317 -28.94 -2.70 -2.63
CA GLN A 317 -30.03 -1.73 -2.65
C GLN A 317 -29.88 -0.74 -3.81
N ARG A 318 -28.84 0.11 -3.79
CA ARG A 318 -28.70 1.19 -4.77
C ARG A 318 -28.52 0.67 -6.19
N LEU A 319 -27.56 -0.23 -6.43
CA LEU A 319 -27.33 -0.76 -7.79
C LEU A 319 -28.46 -1.70 -8.22
N ALA A 320 -28.98 -2.52 -7.31
CA ALA A 320 -30.12 -3.40 -7.61
C ALA A 320 -31.38 -2.61 -8.00
N SER A 321 -31.66 -1.46 -7.38
CA SER A 321 -32.80 -0.61 -7.73
C SER A 321 -32.71 0.03 -9.12
N MET A 322 -31.56 -0.01 -9.78
CA MET A 322 -31.39 0.46 -11.16
C MET A 322 -31.80 -0.58 -12.22
N LEU A 323 -32.08 -1.79 -11.80
CA LEU A 323 -32.48 -2.88 -12.70
C LEU A 323 -34.02 -2.91 -13.00
N GLY A 324 -34.81 -2.00 -12.42
CA GLY A 324 -36.23 -1.82 -12.65
C GLY A 324 -37.09 -2.66 -11.73
#